data_11d379e9bb75ad89cd4ab099acd71c07
#
_entry.id   11d379e9bb75ad89cd4ab099acd71c07
#
_cell.length_a   1.000
_cell.length_b   1.000
_cell.length_c   1.000
_cell.angle_alpha   90.00
_cell.angle_beta   90.00
_cell.angle_gamma   90.00
#
_symmetry.space_group_name_H-M   'P 1'
#
loop_
_entity.id
_entity.type
_entity.pdbx_description
1 polymer ?
#
loop_
_entity_poly.entity_id
_entity_poly.type
_entity_poly.pdbx_seq_one_letter_code
_entity_poly.pdbx_strand_id
1 'polypeptide(L)'
;LQKGVTLSDKSRVDVRGTISVGKDCHIDVNVIFDGNIVLGNNVSIGPNTILKDVEIGDDSTIEAFSHIVSSKVGNNCSIGPYARLREGSHIEDDAKIGNFVETKKSKLGKGSKANHFAYLGDAEIGSESNIGAGTITCNYDGKEKHKTKVGDNSFVGTNSSLVAPVTIGSNAYVAAGSVITKDVPDNALGVGRSKQDNKENWSKKKD
;
A
#
# COMPACT_ATOMS: atom_id res chain seq x y z
N LEU A 1 8.07 28.52 -3.40
CA LEU A 1 7.94 29.63 -2.43
C LEU A 1 6.93 30.71 -2.86
N GLN A 2 6.70 30.93 -4.14
CA GLN A 2 5.73 31.94 -4.61
C GLN A 2 4.24 31.53 -4.47
N LYS A 3 3.95 30.27 -4.09
CA LYS A 3 2.59 29.71 -4.00
C LYS A 3 2.23 29.15 -2.61
N GLY A 4 2.85 29.65 -1.53
CA GLY A 4 2.58 29.12 -0.19
C GLY A 4 3.22 27.77 0.08
N VAL A 5 4.32 27.43 -0.58
CA VAL A 5 5.08 26.19 -0.32
C VAL A 5 6.11 26.46 0.77
N THR A 6 6.10 25.66 1.82
CA THR A 6 7.06 25.66 2.90
C THR A 6 8.13 24.59 2.66
N LEU A 7 9.40 24.98 2.63
CA LEU A 7 10.53 24.06 2.62
C LEU A 7 11.24 24.13 3.96
N SER A 8 11.45 23.01 4.62
CA SER A 8 12.22 22.94 5.88
C SER A 8 13.66 23.42 5.68
N ASP A 9 14.30 23.04 4.58
CA ASP A 9 15.59 23.56 4.13
C ASP A 9 15.68 23.48 2.60
N LYS A 10 15.70 24.63 1.94
CA LYS A 10 15.77 24.72 0.47
C LYS A 10 17.05 24.13 -0.14
N SER A 11 18.14 24.06 0.62
CA SER A 11 19.43 23.53 0.14
C SER A 11 19.46 21.99 0.17
N ARG A 12 18.46 21.37 0.76
CA ARG A 12 18.35 19.92 0.94
C ARG A 12 17.15 19.31 0.21
N VAL A 13 16.63 20.00 -0.78
CA VAL A 13 15.60 19.49 -1.71
C VAL A 13 16.20 19.45 -3.10
N ASP A 14 16.17 18.30 -3.74
CA ASP A 14 16.73 18.07 -5.06
C ASP A 14 15.59 17.91 -6.09
N VAL A 15 15.62 18.70 -7.16
CA VAL A 15 14.60 18.66 -8.22
C VAL A 15 15.30 18.35 -9.54
N ARG A 16 15.02 17.16 -10.08
CA ARG A 16 15.60 16.60 -11.31
C ARG A 16 14.55 16.46 -12.40
N GLY A 17 13.83 17.53 -12.71
CA GLY A 17 12.75 17.50 -13.70
C GLY A 17 11.80 18.66 -13.52
N THR A 18 10.51 18.41 -13.69
CA THR A 18 9.45 19.41 -13.54
C THR A 18 8.61 19.15 -12.30
N ILE A 19 8.24 20.21 -11.59
CA ILE A 19 7.36 20.12 -10.45
C ILE A 19 6.25 21.15 -10.53
N SER A 20 5.02 20.71 -10.43
CA SER A 20 3.83 21.55 -10.20
C SER A 20 3.36 21.31 -8.77
N VAL A 21 3.21 22.38 -7.98
CA VAL A 21 2.83 22.30 -6.57
C VAL A 21 1.64 23.20 -6.33
N GLY A 22 0.66 22.70 -5.62
CA GLY A 22 -0.50 23.47 -5.13
C GLY A 22 -0.11 24.45 -4.03
N LYS A 23 -1.11 24.91 -3.26
CA LYS A 23 -0.93 25.82 -2.14
C LYS A 23 -0.69 25.06 -0.85
N ASP A 24 -0.03 25.72 0.12
CA ASP A 24 0.13 25.28 1.50
C ASP A 24 0.78 23.90 1.67
N CYS A 25 1.65 23.54 0.71
CA CYS A 25 2.42 22.30 0.77
C CYS A 25 3.64 22.46 1.68
N HIS A 26 3.98 21.40 2.40
CA HIS A 26 5.19 21.28 3.22
C HIS A 26 6.11 20.21 2.67
N ILE A 27 7.38 20.57 2.43
CA ILE A 27 8.40 19.65 1.92
C ILE A 27 9.59 19.66 2.88
N ASP A 28 9.89 18.50 3.43
CA ASP A 28 10.95 18.33 4.40
C ASP A 28 12.33 18.14 3.73
N VAL A 29 13.35 17.88 4.53
CA VAL A 29 14.75 17.77 4.08
C VAL A 29 15.03 16.48 3.33
N ASN A 30 16.02 16.50 2.45
CA ASN A 30 16.50 15.35 1.67
C ASN A 30 15.42 14.72 0.78
N VAL A 31 14.43 15.48 0.36
CA VAL A 31 13.44 15.04 -0.61
C VAL A 31 14.02 15.15 -2.02
N ILE A 32 13.85 14.11 -2.81
CA ILE A 32 14.25 14.06 -4.21
C ILE A 32 13.02 13.97 -5.09
N PHE A 33 12.84 14.93 -5.97
CA PHE A 33 11.85 14.92 -7.05
C PHE A 33 12.54 14.62 -8.38
N ASP A 34 12.18 13.53 -9.04
CA ASP A 34 12.72 13.11 -10.33
C ASP A 34 11.61 13.00 -11.38
N GLY A 35 11.87 13.44 -12.61
CA GLY A 35 10.88 13.42 -13.69
C GLY A 35 9.76 14.44 -13.52
N ASN A 36 8.52 14.04 -13.75
CA ASN A 36 7.36 14.93 -13.67
C ASN A 36 6.58 14.70 -12.36
N ILE A 37 6.52 15.72 -11.52
CA ILE A 37 5.86 15.69 -10.22
C ILE A 37 4.69 16.66 -10.20
N VAL A 38 3.54 16.18 -9.77
CA VAL A 38 2.34 17.00 -9.55
C VAL A 38 1.86 16.81 -8.11
N LEU A 39 1.87 17.87 -7.32
CA LEU A 39 1.33 17.89 -5.96
C LEU A 39 0.10 18.80 -5.92
N GLY A 40 -0.97 18.33 -5.33
CA GLY A 40 -2.16 19.09 -5.01
C GLY A 40 -1.92 20.13 -3.93
N ASN A 41 -3.00 20.60 -3.30
CA ASN A 41 -2.94 21.56 -2.19
C ASN A 41 -2.74 20.82 -0.86
N ASN A 42 -2.12 21.48 0.12
CA ASN A 42 -1.94 20.97 1.48
C ASN A 42 -1.26 19.61 1.55
N VAL A 43 -0.35 19.32 0.61
CA VAL A 43 0.43 18.07 0.57
C VAL A 43 1.64 18.19 1.48
N SER A 44 1.86 17.18 2.31
CA SER A 44 3.04 17.07 3.17
C SER A 44 3.97 15.96 2.70
N ILE A 45 5.25 16.26 2.48
CA ILE A 45 6.28 15.30 2.08
C ILE A 45 7.33 15.22 3.18
N GLY A 46 7.40 14.08 3.85
CA GLY A 46 8.36 13.81 4.92
C GLY A 46 9.80 13.62 4.43
N PRO A 47 10.76 13.65 5.35
CA PRO A 47 12.19 13.67 5.00
C PRO A 47 12.65 12.36 4.37
N ASN A 48 13.72 12.44 3.57
CA ASN A 48 14.35 11.31 2.89
C ASN A 48 13.41 10.54 1.95
N THR A 49 12.43 11.22 1.38
CA THR A 49 11.46 10.67 0.43
C THR A 49 11.95 10.85 -1.00
N ILE A 50 11.74 9.83 -1.83
CA ILE A 50 12.06 9.88 -3.27
C ILE A 50 10.77 9.73 -4.07
N LEU A 51 10.46 10.71 -4.91
CA LEU A 51 9.30 10.72 -5.81
C LEU A 51 9.80 10.82 -7.25
N LYS A 52 9.34 9.88 -8.09
CA LYS A 52 9.67 9.87 -9.52
C LYS A 52 8.41 9.67 -10.37
N ASP A 53 8.12 10.65 -11.25
CA ASP A 53 6.94 10.62 -12.13
C ASP A 53 5.63 10.33 -11.35
N VAL A 54 5.28 11.20 -10.39
CA VAL A 54 4.20 10.97 -9.40
C VAL A 54 3.18 12.09 -9.41
N GLU A 55 1.91 11.72 -9.32
CA GLU A 55 0.80 12.63 -9.05
C GLU A 55 0.26 12.35 -7.63
N ILE A 56 0.11 13.39 -6.80
CA ILE A 56 -0.41 13.31 -5.43
C ILE A 56 -1.54 14.34 -5.29
N GLY A 57 -2.71 13.87 -4.89
CA GLY A 57 -3.89 14.70 -4.66
C GLY A 57 -3.83 15.53 -3.38
N ASP A 58 -4.85 16.36 -3.18
CA ASP A 58 -4.95 17.30 -2.08
C ASP A 58 -4.95 16.59 -0.71
N ASP A 59 -4.51 17.31 0.33
CA ASP A 59 -4.55 16.87 1.74
C ASP A 59 -3.82 15.56 2.04
N SER A 60 -2.94 15.11 1.16
CA SER A 60 -2.24 13.83 1.29
C SER A 60 -0.88 13.99 1.95
N THR A 61 -0.50 12.99 2.75
CA THR A 61 0.78 12.95 3.46
C THR A 61 1.62 11.77 2.97
N ILE A 62 2.87 12.07 2.59
CA ILE A 62 3.89 11.07 2.31
C ILE A 62 4.88 11.10 3.47
N GLU A 63 4.92 10.05 4.24
CA GLU A 63 5.78 9.92 5.41
C GLU A 63 7.23 9.60 5.02
N ALA A 64 8.13 9.82 5.96
CA ALA A 64 9.57 9.68 5.79
C ALA A 64 10.01 8.34 5.17
N PHE A 65 11.12 8.38 4.42
CA PHE A 65 11.77 7.21 3.81
C PHE A 65 10.89 6.44 2.80
N SER A 66 9.86 7.07 2.27
CA SER A 66 9.02 6.45 1.23
C SER A 66 9.63 6.62 -0.15
N HIS A 67 9.44 5.62 -1.01
CA HIS A 67 9.93 5.64 -2.39
C HIS A 67 8.77 5.35 -3.36
N ILE A 68 8.39 6.33 -4.15
CA ILE A 68 7.22 6.29 -5.03
C ILE A 68 7.66 6.55 -6.47
N VAL A 69 7.30 5.65 -7.37
CA VAL A 69 7.71 5.70 -8.78
C VAL A 69 6.50 5.45 -9.70
N SER A 70 6.30 6.32 -10.68
CA SER A 70 5.28 6.19 -11.75
C SER A 70 3.92 5.75 -11.20
N SER A 71 3.43 6.51 -10.22
CA SER A 71 2.26 6.15 -9.41
C SER A 71 1.34 7.36 -9.21
N LYS A 72 0.07 7.06 -8.91
CA LYS A 72 -0.93 8.07 -8.57
C LYS A 72 -1.44 7.85 -7.15
N VAL A 73 -1.50 8.92 -6.39
CA VAL A 73 -2.06 8.97 -5.04
C VAL A 73 -3.20 9.98 -5.03
N GLY A 74 -4.37 9.57 -4.59
CA GLY A 74 -5.57 10.39 -4.50
C GLY A 74 -5.50 11.43 -3.37
N ASN A 75 -6.65 11.96 -3.00
CA ASN A 75 -6.78 12.96 -1.94
C ASN A 75 -6.85 12.31 -0.57
N ASN A 76 -6.43 13.04 0.47
CA ASN A 76 -6.53 12.64 1.87
C ASN A 76 -5.89 11.25 2.15
N CYS A 77 -4.85 10.92 1.43
CA CYS A 77 -4.11 9.67 1.59
C CYS A 77 -2.96 9.80 2.59
N SER A 78 -2.64 8.70 3.26
CA SER A 78 -1.46 8.59 4.12
C SER A 78 -0.57 7.45 3.62
N ILE A 79 0.67 7.78 3.21
CA ILE A 79 1.61 6.82 2.61
C ILE A 79 2.90 6.78 3.41
N GLY A 80 3.25 5.63 3.93
CA GLY A 80 4.50 5.41 4.67
C GLY A 80 4.30 5.32 6.19
N PRO A 81 5.39 5.47 6.99
CA PRO A 81 6.78 5.60 6.51
C PRO A 81 7.32 4.30 5.87
N TYR A 82 8.45 4.38 5.16
CA TYR A 82 9.08 3.24 4.49
C TYR A 82 8.16 2.49 3.50
N ALA A 83 7.22 3.18 2.87
CA ALA A 83 6.38 2.61 1.83
C ALA A 83 7.10 2.61 0.48
N ARG A 84 6.85 1.59 -0.33
CA ARG A 84 7.36 1.50 -1.69
C ARG A 84 6.24 1.35 -2.70
N LEU A 85 5.89 2.42 -3.38
CA LEU A 85 4.96 2.36 -4.51
C LEU A 85 5.74 2.28 -5.80
N ARG A 86 5.59 1.17 -6.51
CA ARG A 86 6.23 0.94 -7.80
C ARG A 86 5.29 1.29 -8.94
N GLU A 87 5.84 1.29 -10.14
CA GLU A 87 5.15 1.63 -11.37
C GLU A 87 3.73 1.00 -11.47
N GLY A 88 2.78 1.80 -11.88
CA GLY A 88 1.38 1.40 -12.06
C GLY A 88 0.60 1.23 -10.75
N SER A 89 1.10 1.77 -9.65
CA SER A 89 0.33 1.84 -8.39
C SER A 89 -0.65 3.01 -8.44
N HIS A 90 -1.89 2.74 -8.09
CA HIS A 90 -2.96 3.72 -8.01
C HIS A 90 -3.66 3.62 -6.65
N ILE A 91 -3.44 4.61 -5.81
CA ILE A 91 -4.02 4.70 -4.47
C ILE A 91 -5.16 5.70 -4.53
N GLU A 92 -6.39 5.27 -4.29
CA GLU A 92 -7.57 6.14 -4.33
C GLU A 92 -7.72 6.97 -3.05
N ASP A 93 -8.68 7.91 -3.05
CA ASP A 93 -8.91 8.84 -1.97
C ASP A 93 -9.11 8.14 -0.61
N ASP A 94 -8.73 8.80 0.46
CA ASP A 94 -8.88 8.35 1.85
C ASP A 94 -8.14 7.04 2.19
N ALA A 95 -7.36 6.50 1.27
CA ALA A 95 -6.67 5.23 1.47
C ALA A 95 -5.36 5.37 2.26
N LYS A 96 -4.93 4.27 2.91
CA LYS A 96 -3.73 4.24 3.74
C LYS A 96 -2.80 3.11 3.32
N ILE A 97 -1.54 3.46 3.07
CA ILE A 97 -0.42 2.53 2.88
C ILE A 97 0.56 2.79 4.02
N GLY A 98 0.81 1.81 4.86
CA GLY A 98 1.71 1.96 6.00
C GLY A 98 3.13 1.46 5.73
N ASN A 99 3.86 1.20 6.82
CA ASN A 99 5.27 0.89 6.75
C ASN A 99 5.57 -0.50 6.18
N PHE A 100 6.63 -0.54 5.37
CA PHE A 100 7.12 -1.75 4.70
C PHE A 100 6.05 -2.42 3.82
N VAL A 101 5.18 -1.62 3.23
CA VAL A 101 4.22 -2.08 2.22
C VAL A 101 4.79 -1.76 0.85
N GLU A 102 4.84 -2.77 -0.01
CA GLU A 102 5.21 -2.60 -1.41
C GLU A 102 3.99 -2.84 -2.31
N THR A 103 3.75 -1.94 -3.25
CA THR A 103 2.72 -2.09 -4.29
C THR A 103 3.36 -2.05 -5.68
N LYS A 104 2.79 -2.79 -6.64
CA LYS A 104 3.22 -2.78 -8.04
C LYS A 104 2.05 -3.11 -8.96
N LYS A 105 1.78 -2.25 -9.95
CA LYS A 105 0.64 -2.45 -10.89
C LYS A 105 -0.64 -2.82 -10.16
N SER A 106 -0.93 -2.08 -9.09
CA SER A 106 -2.02 -2.38 -8.17
C SER A 106 -2.87 -1.16 -7.90
N LYS A 107 -4.14 -1.42 -7.67
CA LYS A 107 -5.11 -0.42 -7.25
C LYS A 107 -5.51 -0.68 -5.80
N LEU A 108 -5.46 0.34 -4.95
CA LEU A 108 -6.05 0.33 -3.62
C LEU A 108 -7.24 1.27 -3.61
N GLY A 109 -8.43 0.74 -3.41
CA GLY A 109 -9.70 1.46 -3.48
C GLY A 109 -9.88 2.48 -2.36
N LYS A 110 -10.85 3.36 -2.55
CA LYS A 110 -11.15 4.45 -1.62
C LYS A 110 -11.33 3.93 -0.18
N GLY A 111 -10.72 4.62 0.80
CA GLY A 111 -10.82 4.31 2.23
C GLY A 111 -10.14 2.99 2.66
N SER A 112 -9.54 2.27 1.72
CA SER A 112 -8.92 0.98 2.03
C SER A 112 -7.56 1.12 2.68
N LYS A 113 -7.13 0.09 3.40
CA LYS A 113 -5.94 0.13 4.25
C LYS A 113 -5.05 -1.09 4.03
N ALA A 114 -3.74 -0.85 3.87
CA ALA A 114 -2.68 -1.84 3.94
C ALA A 114 -1.55 -1.26 4.79
N ASN A 115 -1.57 -1.50 6.09
CA ASN A 115 -0.77 -0.70 7.03
C ASN A 115 0.60 -1.28 7.34
N HIS A 116 0.86 -2.58 7.12
CA HIS A 116 2.08 -3.22 7.61
C HIS A 116 2.54 -4.40 6.75
N PHE A 117 3.83 -4.40 6.35
CA PHE A 117 4.54 -5.58 5.83
C PHE A 117 3.80 -6.36 4.73
N ALA A 118 3.16 -5.69 3.80
CA ALA A 118 2.39 -6.36 2.75
C ALA A 118 3.06 -6.20 1.38
N TYR A 119 2.92 -7.21 0.52
CA TYR A 119 3.22 -7.10 -0.89
C TYR A 119 1.94 -7.23 -1.71
N LEU A 120 1.61 -6.17 -2.43
CA LEU A 120 0.45 -6.08 -3.31
C LEU A 120 0.93 -5.89 -4.75
N GLY A 121 1.11 -7.00 -5.46
CA GLY A 121 1.50 -7.01 -6.87
C GLY A 121 0.35 -7.48 -7.76
N ASP A 122 0.11 -6.80 -8.88
CA ASP A 122 -0.96 -7.09 -9.83
C ASP A 122 -2.33 -7.29 -9.13
N ALA A 123 -2.64 -6.41 -8.15
CA ALA A 123 -3.81 -6.52 -7.27
C ALA A 123 -4.82 -5.39 -7.49
N GLU A 124 -6.10 -5.73 -7.42
CA GLU A 124 -7.20 -4.78 -7.37
C GLU A 124 -7.93 -4.94 -6.04
N ILE A 125 -7.74 -3.98 -5.14
CA ILE A 125 -8.39 -3.94 -3.83
C ILE A 125 -9.56 -2.96 -3.89
N GLY A 126 -10.74 -3.42 -3.55
CA GLY A 126 -11.97 -2.63 -3.50
C GLY A 126 -11.96 -1.57 -2.39
N SER A 127 -13.02 -0.78 -2.32
CA SER A 127 -13.14 0.30 -1.35
C SER A 127 -13.39 -0.22 0.07
N GLU A 128 -13.01 0.56 1.08
CA GLU A 128 -13.24 0.28 2.52
C GLU A 128 -12.72 -1.10 2.97
N SER A 129 -11.75 -1.67 2.26
CA SER A 129 -11.20 -3.00 2.56
C SER A 129 -9.92 -2.90 3.37
N ASN A 130 -9.68 -3.91 4.20
CA ASN A 130 -8.49 -3.97 5.04
C ASN A 130 -7.61 -5.15 4.67
N ILE A 131 -6.35 -4.85 4.34
CA ILE A 131 -5.31 -5.84 4.08
C ILE A 131 -4.46 -6.00 5.34
N GLY A 132 -4.54 -7.17 5.96
CA GLY A 132 -3.81 -7.49 7.19
C GLY A 132 -2.30 -7.54 6.98
N ALA A 133 -1.57 -7.31 8.07
CA ALA A 133 -0.11 -7.34 8.08
C ALA A 133 0.44 -8.67 7.54
N GLY A 134 1.51 -8.61 6.76
CA GLY A 134 2.13 -9.82 6.19
C GLY A 134 1.35 -10.47 5.05
N THR A 135 0.34 -9.81 4.52
CA THR A 135 -0.40 -10.32 3.35
C THR A 135 0.45 -10.23 2.09
N ILE A 136 0.48 -11.30 1.33
CA ILE A 136 1.19 -11.41 0.06
C ILE A 136 0.23 -11.80 -1.05
N THR A 137 0.17 -11.02 -2.13
CA THR A 137 -0.41 -11.48 -3.39
C THR A 137 0.64 -12.29 -4.14
N CYS A 138 0.45 -13.61 -4.23
CA CYS A 138 1.36 -14.49 -4.94
C CYS A 138 1.04 -14.42 -6.44
N ASN A 139 1.46 -13.32 -7.07
CA ASN A 139 1.07 -12.94 -8.43
C ASN A 139 1.88 -13.59 -9.54
N TYR A 140 2.94 -14.36 -9.23
CA TYR A 140 3.83 -14.96 -10.22
C TYR A 140 3.92 -16.47 -10.03
N ASP A 141 3.63 -17.23 -11.07
CA ASP A 141 3.62 -18.71 -11.04
C ASP A 141 4.93 -19.36 -11.53
N GLY A 142 5.94 -18.54 -11.80
CA GLY A 142 7.22 -18.98 -12.38
C GLY A 142 7.32 -18.73 -13.89
N LYS A 143 6.23 -18.39 -14.55
CA LYS A 143 6.17 -18.06 -16.00
C LYS A 143 5.41 -16.77 -16.26
N GLU A 144 4.20 -16.65 -15.73
CA GLU A 144 3.29 -15.54 -15.99
C GLU A 144 2.84 -14.86 -14.67
N LYS A 145 2.27 -13.66 -14.82
CA LYS A 145 1.68 -12.92 -13.71
C LYS A 145 0.17 -12.94 -13.80
N HIS A 146 -0.44 -13.15 -12.65
CA HIS A 146 -1.88 -13.26 -12.50
C HIS A 146 -2.40 -12.22 -11.53
N LYS A 147 -3.67 -11.85 -11.67
CA LYS A 147 -4.33 -10.86 -10.83
C LYS A 147 -4.94 -11.46 -9.57
N THR A 148 -4.85 -10.70 -8.48
CA THR A 148 -5.66 -10.88 -7.28
C THR A 148 -6.72 -9.79 -7.24
N LYS A 149 -7.98 -10.15 -6.96
CA LYS A 149 -9.05 -9.20 -6.72
C LYS A 149 -9.57 -9.35 -5.29
N VAL A 150 -9.80 -8.24 -4.64
CA VAL A 150 -10.46 -8.16 -3.33
C VAL A 150 -11.61 -7.17 -3.47
N GLY A 151 -12.82 -7.62 -3.18
CA GLY A 151 -14.03 -6.79 -3.25
C GLY A 151 -14.10 -5.71 -2.17
N ASP A 152 -15.16 -4.94 -2.19
CA ASP A 152 -15.39 -3.84 -1.23
C ASP A 152 -15.69 -4.37 0.17
N ASN A 153 -15.37 -3.58 1.19
CA ASN A 153 -15.64 -3.87 2.60
C ASN A 153 -15.08 -5.22 3.08
N SER A 154 -14.03 -5.72 2.44
CA SER A 154 -13.47 -7.04 2.73
C SER A 154 -12.32 -6.97 3.72
N PHE A 155 -12.10 -8.05 4.44
CA PHE A 155 -11.04 -8.14 5.43
C PHE A 155 -10.12 -9.34 5.14
N VAL A 156 -8.87 -9.05 4.80
CA VAL A 156 -7.84 -10.08 4.66
C VAL A 156 -7.05 -10.17 5.97
N GLY A 157 -7.13 -11.31 6.64
CA GLY A 157 -6.44 -11.56 7.89
C GLY A 157 -4.90 -11.56 7.74
N THR A 158 -4.23 -11.26 8.84
CA THR A 158 -2.76 -11.19 8.93
C THR A 158 -2.07 -12.45 8.42
N ASN A 159 -0.92 -12.33 7.78
CA ASN A 159 -0.09 -13.41 7.24
C ASN A 159 -0.84 -14.33 6.25
N SER A 160 -1.71 -13.76 5.45
CA SER A 160 -2.41 -14.50 4.40
C SER A 160 -1.65 -14.45 3.08
N SER A 161 -1.61 -15.59 2.39
CA SER A 161 -1.09 -15.69 1.02
C SER A 161 -2.26 -15.86 0.06
N LEU A 162 -2.43 -14.92 -0.87
CA LEU A 162 -3.46 -14.95 -1.91
C LEU A 162 -2.81 -15.44 -3.21
N VAL A 163 -3.04 -16.70 -3.56
CA VAL A 163 -2.41 -17.33 -4.73
C VAL A 163 -3.22 -16.99 -5.98
N ALA A 164 -2.70 -16.05 -6.75
CA ALA A 164 -3.36 -15.59 -7.97
C ALA A 164 -3.33 -16.64 -9.11
N PRO A 165 -4.35 -16.68 -10.00
CA PRO A 165 -5.52 -15.82 -9.99
C PRO A 165 -6.51 -16.19 -8.90
N VAL A 166 -6.98 -15.19 -8.12
CA VAL A 166 -7.95 -15.42 -7.05
C VAL A 166 -8.79 -14.17 -6.81
N THR A 167 -10.06 -14.38 -6.47
CA THR A 167 -11.01 -13.32 -6.11
C THR A 167 -11.50 -13.53 -4.67
N ILE A 168 -11.39 -12.50 -3.86
CA ILE A 168 -12.05 -12.40 -2.56
C ILE A 168 -13.27 -11.49 -2.78
N GLY A 169 -14.45 -11.99 -2.54
CA GLY A 169 -15.71 -11.28 -2.77
C GLY A 169 -15.90 -10.10 -1.83
N SER A 170 -16.93 -9.29 -2.08
CA SER A 170 -17.29 -8.15 -1.23
C SER A 170 -17.82 -8.61 0.13
N ASN A 171 -17.55 -7.85 1.17
CA ASN A 171 -17.85 -8.19 2.57
C ASN A 171 -17.30 -9.57 3.01
N ALA A 172 -16.33 -10.12 2.27
CA ALA A 172 -15.73 -11.41 2.60
C ALA A 172 -14.57 -11.23 3.57
N TYR A 173 -14.33 -12.30 4.33
CA TYR A 173 -13.23 -12.38 5.29
C TYR A 173 -12.28 -13.50 4.90
N VAL A 174 -10.99 -13.26 5.06
CA VAL A 174 -9.95 -14.30 5.00
C VAL A 174 -9.39 -14.47 6.41
N ALA A 175 -9.41 -15.68 6.93
CA ALA A 175 -8.88 -15.99 8.26
C ALA A 175 -7.34 -15.80 8.26
N ALA A 176 -6.80 -15.22 9.33
CA ALA A 176 -5.36 -15.02 9.49
C ALA A 176 -4.56 -16.31 9.28
N GLY A 177 -3.38 -16.21 8.65
CA GLY A 177 -2.51 -17.35 8.37
C GLY A 177 -3.02 -18.29 7.28
N SER A 178 -3.94 -17.83 6.44
CA SER A 178 -4.51 -18.66 5.37
C SER A 178 -3.71 -18.58 4.08
N VAL A 179 -3.60 -19.71 3.38
CA VAL A 179 -3.19 -19.79 1.97
C VAL A 179 -4.45 -19.98 1.14
N ILE A 180 -4.87 -18.96 0.43
CA ILE A 180 -6.10 -18.94 -0.37
C ILE A 180 -5.75 -19.24 -1.82
N THR A 181 -6.25 -20.37 -2.33
CA THR A 181 -6.00 -20.87 -3.69
C THR A 181 -7.28 -21.00 -4.52
N LYS A 182 -8.43 -20.63 -3.95
CA LYS A 182 -9.73 -20.63 -4.60
C LYS A 182 -10.48 -19.37 -4.21
N ASP A 183 -11.38 -18.94 -5.08
CA ASP A 183 -12.21 -17.77 -4.82
C ASP A 183 -12.99 -17.91 -3.51
N VAL A 184 -13.10 -16.80 -2.79
CA VAL A 184 -13.94 -16.66 -1.60
C VAL A 184 -15.18 -15.87 -2.00
N PRO A 185 -16.39 -16.44 -1.95
CA PRO A 185 -17.61 -15.73 -2.34
C PRO A 185 -17.90 -14.50 -1.47
N ASP A 186 -18.78 -13.63 -1.96
CA ASP A 186 -19.28 -12.50 -1.18
C ASP A 186 -19.85 -12.97 0.16
N ASN A 187 -19.62 -12.17 1.20
CA ASN A 187 -20.09 -12.42 2.58
C ASN A 187 -19.60 -13.74 3.20
N ALA A 188 -18.58 -14.36 2.64
CA ALA A 188 -18.04 -15.64 3.12
C ALA A 188 -16.77 -15.47 3.96
N LEU A 189 -16.43 -16.50 4.72
CA LEU A 189 -15.15 -16.65 5.40
C LEU A 189 -14.30 -17.71 4.70
N GLY A 190 -13.19 -17.28 4.09
CA GLY A 190 -12.16 -18.18 3.56
C GLY A 190 -11.19 -18.62 4.65
N VAL A 191 -11.04 -19.94 4.87
CA VAL A 191 -10.07 -20.50 5.81
C VAL A 191 -9.18 -21.51 5.09
N GLY A 192 -7.94 -21.12 4.86
CA GLY A 192 -6.94 -21.94 4.14
C GLY A 192 -5.75 -22.33 5.04
N ARG A 193 -6.02 -22.82 6.25
CA ARG A 193 -5.01 -23.27 7.22
C ARG A 193 -5.47 -24.49 8.00
N SER A 194 -4.50 -25.24 8.53
CA SER A 194 -4.79 -26.41 9.38
C SER A 194 -5.51 -26.01 10.67
N LYS A 195 -6.34 -26.93 11.18
CA LYS A 195 -6.90 -26.80 12.52
C LYS A 195 -5.77 -26.87 13.54
N GLN A 196 -5.80 -25.99 14.53
CA GLN A 196 -4.82 -26.00 15.62
C GLN A 196 -4.96 -27.28 16.46
N ASP A 197 -3.81 -27.90 16.77
CA ASP A 197 -3.70 -29.02 17.70
C ASP A 197 -2.73 -28.63 18.82
N ASN A 198 -3.20 -28.65 20.07
CA ASN A 198 -2.41 -28.32 21.24
C ASN A 198 -1.83 -29.61 21.85
N LYS A 199 -0.52 -29.70 21.98
CA LYS A 199 0.18 -30.80 22.64
C LYS A 199 0.53 -30.40 24.07
N GLU A 200 -0.28 -30.83 25.00
CA GLU A 200 -0.09 -30.52 26.40
C GLU A 200 1.23 -31.09 26.96
N ASN A 201 1.83 -30.37 27.91
CA ASN A 201 3.09 -30.73 28.56
C ASN A 201 4.29 -30.93 27.62
N TRP A 202 4.24 -30.36 26.41
CA TRP A 202 5.33 -30.48 25.43
C TRP A 202 6.70 -30.03 25.97
N SER A 203 6.73 -28.94 26.73
CA SER A 203 7.96 -28.38 27.31
C SER A 203 8.51 -29.18 28.51
N LYS A 204 7.70 -30.03 29.14
CA LYS A 204 8.10 -30.87 30.27
C LYS A 204 8.76 -32.22 29.86
N LYS A 205 8.82 -32.51 28.56
CA LYS A 205 9.43 -33.73 28.02
C LYS A 205 10.93 -33.62 27.77
N LYS A 206 11.61 -32.67 28.39
CA LYS A 206 13.05 -32.42 28.23
C LYS A 206 13.87 -32.74 29.49
N ASP A 207 13.45 -33.72 30.27
CA ASP A 207 14.27 -34.31 31.33
C ASP A 207 14.85 -35.64 30.82
#